data_b673a528fa9569a516d6a7b3e49308cc
#
_entry.id   b673a528fa9569a516d6a7b3e49308cc
#
_cell.length_a   1.000
_cell.length_b   1.000
_cell.length_c   1.000
_cell.angle_alpha   90.00
_cell.angle_beta   90.00
_cell.angle_gamma   90.00
#
_symmetry.space_group_name_H-M   'P 1'
#
loop_
_entity.id
_entity.type
_entity.pdbx_description
1 polymer ?
#
loop_
_entity_poly.entity_id
_entity_poly.type
_entity_poly.pdbx_seq_one_letter_code
_entity_poly.pdbx_strand_id
1 'polypeptide(L)'
;MKRHDNSIARRSFLKGTLAAAALASASNVPAAENPVGEKQNTDSVSLREKFFGCIAGCHIGSAMGAPVEGWPWERIEQQYGTLDKLLGYHHYGSSNNWMREPGTTEDGVERQKLMITAIIEKQDRINAEDLRRAWVEHMNPNAAGLISEPFEGSLLAIAKTHIPAADIGKYCDYSGLVSLSRSCHPIGLINADDIQGAIDDVHEIGQLYNTANSRGILWAEVVVTAIAAATKPSATVDSVLSAIFDNCDKADTRFIRRAGIRGELERGLKLTADCSDFKQMRKKFDTIYSGSGIPYAHSHANEIVTKAVCVFKMTKGNTWEAMKSGVNMGRDTDCLTAVAAGISGTLSGADSIPDAIIKQVDYATSINPHTNSQRSLRETSDGLYHAFKTRLAKIKAYAEEMGTA
;
A
#
# COMPACT_ATOMS: atom_id res chain seq x y z
N MET A 1 -0.89 -48.29 3.71
CA MET A 1 -1.39 -46.90 3.63
C MET A 1 -1.23 -46.25 4.99
N LYS A 2 -0.16 -45.53 5.22
CA LYS A 2 0.14 -44.82 6.48
C LYS A 2 -0.19 -43.34 6.27
N ARG A 3 -1.13 -42.84 7.10
CA ARG A 3 -1.42 -41.39 7.18
C ARG A 3 -0.24 -40.69 7.85
N HIS A 4 0.34 -39.72 7.20
CA HIS A 4 1.28 -38.77 7.82
C HIS A 4 0.51 -37.63 8.45
N ASP A 5 0.66 -37.51 9.74
CA ASP A 5 0.12 -36.48 10.60
C ASP A 5 1.04 -35.24 10.47
N ASN A 6 0.53 -34.14 9.93
CA ASN A 6 1.24 -32.86 9.82
C ASN A 6 0.84 -31.91 10.95
N SER A 7 1.29 -32.25 12.16
CA SER A 7 1.16 -31.36 13.33
C SER A 7 2.52 -30.79 13.74
N ILE A 8 3.14 -29.98 12.89
CA ILE A 8 4.35 -29.20 13.28
C ILE A 8 4.26 -27.84 12.58
N ALA A 9 3.65 -26.87 13.25
CA ALA A 9 3.90 -25.45 13.04
C ALA A 9 3.11 -24.55 14.02
N ARG A 10 3.21 -24.81 15.32
CA ARG A 10 2.67 -23.89 16.35
C ARG A 10 3.58 -23.76 17.55
N ARG A 11 4.90 -23.63 17.35
CA ARG A 11 5.83 -23.33 18.46
C ARG A 11 7.01 -22.50 17.97
N SER A 12 6.80 -21.24 17.71
CA SER A 12 7.92 -20.26 17.55
C SER A 12 7.52 -18.82 17.91
N PHE A 13 6.57 -18.63 18.84
CA PHE A 13 6.05 -17.28 19.11
C PHE A 13 6.55 -16.64 20.43
N LEU A 14 7.55 -17.22 21.07
CA LEU A 14 8.04 -16.69 22.34
C LEU A 14 9.57 -16.80 22.45
N LYS A 15 10.30 -16.01 21.69
CA LYS A 15 11.70 -15.64 22.01
C LYS A 15 12.12 -14.40 21.23
N GLY A 16 12.04 -13.27 21.86
CA GLY A 16 12.68 -12.07 21.36
C GLY A 16 11.98 -10.78 21.77
N THR A 17 12.12 -10.39 23.02
CA THR A 17 12.28 -8.98 23.42
C THR A 17 12.41 -8.87 24.93
N LEU A 18 13.64 -9.07 25.41
CA LEU A 18 14.12 -8.53 26.65
C LEU A 18 15.56 -8.11 26.39
N ALA A 19 15.77 -6.86 26.01
CA ALA A 19 17.09 -6.22 26.03
C ALA A 19 17.11 -5.21 27.17
N ALA A 20 17.91 -5.54 28.15
CA ALA A 20 18.16 -4.77 29.35
C ALA A 20 18.83 -3.43 29.06
N ALA A 21 18.45 -2.41 29.86
CA ALA A 21 19.13 -1.15 29.96
C ALA A 21 20.52 -1.36 30.61
N ALA A 22 21.57 -0.95 29.89
CA ALA A 22 22.91 -0.78 30.48
C ALA A 22 23.24 0.71 30.53
N LEU A 23 23.47 1.18 31.75
CA LEU A 23 24.02 2.49 32.08
C LEU A 23 25.45 2.62 31.52
N ALA A 24 25.74 3.66 30.78
CA ALA A 24 27.10 4.08 30.48
C ALA A 24 27.31 5.54 30.88
N SER A 25 28.33 5.73 31.63
CA SER A 25 28.83 6.94 32.29
C SER A 25 29.30 8.00 31.30
N ALA A 26 29.07 9.25 31.68
CA ALA A 26 29.45 10.47 31.01
C ALA A 26 30.96 10.69 30.95
N SER A 27 31.46 11.14 29.79
CA SER A 27 32.71 11.91 29.70
C SER A 27 32.46 13.21 28.94
N ASN A 28 32.76 14.32 29.59
CA ASN A 28 32.64 15.69 29.08
C ASN A 28 33.65 15.99 27.97
N VAL A 29 33.18 16.50 26.84
CA VAL A 29 33.99 17.27 25.89
C VAL A 29 33.17 18.54 25.53
N PRO A 30 33.80 19.75 25.49
CA PRO A 30 33.08 21.01 25.37
C PRO A 30 32.55 21.25 23.97
N ALA A 31 31.34 21.83 23.92
CA ALA A 31 30.58 22.15 22.74
C ALA A 31 31.20 23.29 21.93
N ALA A 32 31.29 23.09 20.64
CA ALA A 32 31.43 24.20 19.65
C ALA A 32 30.02 24.72 19.32
N GLU A 33 29.85 26.04 19.44
CA GLU A 33 28.61 26.73 19.07
C GLU A 33 28.38 26.67 17.54
N ASN A 34 27.21 26.14 17.17
CA ASN A 34 26.70 26.16 15.79
C ASN A 34 25.45 27.06 15.71
N PRO A 35 25.20 27.72 14.58
CA PRO A 35 24.22 28.79 14.47
C PRO A 35 22.79 28.28 14.41
N VAL A 36 21.90 29.17 14.85
CA VAL A 36 20.45 29.10 14.92
C VAL A 36 19.84 28.22 13.83
N GLY A 37 19.47 26.98 14.18
CA GLY A 37 18.64 26.12 13.37
C GLY A 37 17.18 26.48 13.60
N GLU A 38 16.44 26.63 12.52
CA GLU A 38 14.98 26.70 12.52
C GLU A 38 14.41 25.57 13.40
N LYS A 39 13.62 25.93 14.40
CA LYS A 39 12.85 25.00 15.18
C LYS A 39 11.82 24.31 14.27
N GLN A 40 12.16 23.13 13.77
CA GLN A 40 11.15 22.20 13.28
C GLN A 40 10.26 21.86 14.48
N ASN A 41 8.99 22.20 14.38
CA ASN A 41 7.95 21.84 15.33
C ASN A 41 7.77 20.33 15.24
N THR A 42 8.37 19.57 16.15
CA THR A 42 8.31 18.09 16.18
C THR A 42 7.14 17.60 17.01
N ASP A 43 5.94 18.09 16.74
CA ASP A 43 4.75 17.36 17.17
C ASP A 43 4.63 16.12 16.27
N SER A 44 4.97 14.97 16.81
CA SER A 44 4.90 13.70 16.08
C SER A 44 3.45 13.42 15.67
N VAL A 45 3.24 13.16 14.37
CA VAL A 45 1.92 12.79 13.83
C VAL A 45 1.36 11.63 14.63
N SER A 46 0.15 11.79 15.20
CA SER A 46 -0.48 10.74 16.00
C SER A 46 -0.74 9.48 15.16
N LEU A 47 -0.75 8.30 15.78
CA LEU A 47 -1.01 7.05 15.06
C LEU A 47 -2.35 7.07 14.32
N ARG A 48 -3.38 7.70 14.90
CA ARG A 48 -4.68 7.87 14.24
C ARG A 48 -4.57 8.71 12.96
N GLU A 49 -3.79 9.79 13.00
CA GLU A 49 -3.56 10.64 11.81
C GLU A 49 -2.64 9.97 10.79
N LYS A 50 -1.76 9.06 11.19
CA LYS A 50 -1.00 8.19 10.27
C LYS A 50 -1.92 7.24 9.52
N PHE A 51 -2.92 6.64 10.18
CA PHE A 51 -3.96 5.83 9.53
C PHE A 51 -4.76 6.67 8.52
N PHE A 52 -5.19 7.86 8.93
CA PHE A 52 -5.91 8.76 8.04
C PHE A 52 -5.04 9.18 6.85
N GLY A 53 -3.81 9.56 7.10
CA GLY A 53 -2.85 9.94 6.04
C GLY A 53 -2.63 8.82 5.02
N CYS A 54 -2.50 7.57 5.47
CA CYS A 54 -2.37 6.41 4.59
C CYS A 54 -3.59 6.25 3.67
N ILE A 55 -4.78 6.25 4.23
CA ILE A 55 -6.03 6.06 3.48
C ILE A 55 -6.29 7.26 2.56
N ALA A 56 -6.17 8.49 3.07
CA ALA A 56 -6.33 9.69 2.25
C ALA A 56 -5.28 9.73 1.12
N GLY A 57 -4.01 9.44 1.45
CA GLY A 57 -2.92 9.37 0.48
C GLY A 57 -3.21 8.39 -0.64
N CYS A 58 -3.58 7.18 -0.29
CA CYS A 58 -3.86 6.11 -1.26
C CYS A 58 -5.09 6.43 -2.11
N HIS A 59 -6.24 6.73 -1.49
CA HIS A 59 -7.50 6.91 -2.23
C HIS A 59 -7.47 8.16 -3.11
N ILE A 60 -6.97 9.29 -2.60
CA ILE A 60 -6.84 10.52 -3.38
C ILE A 60 -5.81 10.34 -4.49
N GLY A 61 -4.68 9.69 -4.19
CA GLY A 61 -3.64 9.38 -5.18
C GLY A 61 -4.17 8.56 -6.34
N SER A 62 -4.95 7.51 -6.04
CA SER A 62 -5.65 6.71 -7.06
C SER A 62 -6.61 7.58 -7.90
N ALA A 63 -7.48 8.36 -7.25
CA ALA A 63 -8.45 9.21 -7.94
C ALA A 63 -7.80 10.31 -8.81
N MET A 64 -6.62 10.80 -8.43
CA MET A 64 -5.85 11.75 -9.25
C MET A 64 -5.20 11.08 -10.46
N GLY A 65 -4.73 9.85 -10.30
CA GLY A 65 -4.03 9.11 -11.36
C GLY A 65 -4.96 8.51 -12.41
N ALA A 66 -6.12 8.01 -12.00
CA ALA A 66 -7.06 7.27 -12.86
C ALA A 66 -7.44 7.97 -14.19
N PRO A 67 -7.67 9.30 -14.24
CA PRO A 67 -8.01 9.99 -15.50
C PRO A 67 -6.92 9.96 -16.57
N VAL A 68 -5.68 9.74 -16.18
CA VAL A 68 -4.49 9.77 -17.07
C VAL A 68 -3.72 8.45 -17.06
N GLU A 69 -4.32 7.39 -16.50
CA GLU A 69 -3.78 6.04 -16.55
C GLU A 69 -3.51 5.61 -18.00
N GLY A 70 -2.37 4.95 -18.20
CA GLY A 70 -1.92 4.53 -19.52
C GLY A 70 -1.33 5.64 -20.41
N TRP A 71 -1.38 6.90 -19.98
CA TRP A 71 -0.81 7.99 -20.75
C TRP A 71 0.72 8.06 -20.58
N PRO A 72 1.47 8.39 -21.66
CA PRO A 72 2.86 8.81 -21.51
C PRO A 72 2.90 10.17 -20.80
N TRP A 73 3.93 10.39 -19.98
CA TRP A 73 4.05 11.61 -19.20
C TRP A 73 4.14 12.88 -20.07
N GLU A 74 4.65 12.78 -21.29
CA GLU A 74 4.71 13.90 -22.24
C GLU A 74 3.30 14.41 -22.57
N ARG A 75 2.33 13.50 -22.72
CA ARG A 75 0.95 13.88 -22.97
C ARG A 75 0.33 14.58 -21.75
N ILE A 76 0.63 14.10 -20.54
CA ILE A 76 0.17 14.74 -19.30
C ILE A 76 0.73 16.14 -19.20
N GLU A 77 2.04 16.31 -19.44
CA GLU A 77 2.70 17.61 -19.43
C GLU A 77 2.17 18.57 -20.49
N GLN A 78 1.95 18.08 -21.71
CA GLN A 78 1.40 18.89 -22.79
C GLN A 78 -0.01 19.40 -22.48
N GLN A 79 -0.83 18.57 -21.83
CA GLN A 79 -2.23 18.91 -21.59
C GLN A 79 -2.44 19.73 -20.31
N TYR A 80 -1.64 19.49 -19.27
CA TYR A 80 -1.86 20.06 -17.94
C TYR A 80 -0.65 20.85 -17.40
N GLY A 81 0.52 20.75 -18.02
CA GLY A 81 1.77 21.23 -17.46
C GLY A 81 2.20 20.38 -16.27
N THR A 82 1.57 20.59 -15.14
CA THR A 82 1.63 19.73 -13.95
C THR A 82 0.20 19.42 -13.54
N LEU A 83 -0.14 18.13 -13.46
CA LEU A 83 -1.44 17.70 -12.95
C LEU A 83 -1.38 17.69 -11.42
N ASP A 84 -2.22 18.53 -10.79
CA ASP A 84 -2.32 18.71 -9.33
C ASP A 84 -3.77 18.85 -8.85
N LYS A 85 -4.72 18.31 -9.62
CA LYS A 85 -6.15 18.39 -9.36
C LYS A 85 -6.87 17.09 -9.71
N LEU A 86 -8.06 16.93 -9.18
CA LEU A 86 -8.97 15.85 -9.54
C LEU A 86 -9.68 16.16 -10.86
N LEU A 87 -9.87 15.15 -11.69
CA LEU A 87 -10.54 15.24 -13.00
C LEU A 87 -11.67 14.22 -13.07
N GLY A 88 -12.74 14.58 -13.79
CA GLY A 88 -13.75 13.60 -14.20
C GLY A 88 -13.21 12.73 -15.35
N TYR A 89 -13.64 11.45 -15.43
CA TYR A 89 -13.14 10.54 -16.44
C TYR A 89 -14.11 9.41 -16.78
N HIS A 90 -13.91 8.82 -17.96
CA HIS A 90 -14.49 7.53 -18.33
C HIS A 90 -13.44 6.44 -18.14
N HIS A 91 -13.76 5.40 -17.40
CA HIS A 91 -12.85 4.28 -17.23
C HIS A 91 -12.79 3.44 -18.51
N TYR A 92 -11.58 3.11 -18.97
CA TYR A 92 -11.35 2.44 -20.24
C TYR A 92 -11.97 1.03 -20.32
N GLY A 93 -12.08 0.30 -19.21
CA GLY A 93 -12.65 -1.04 -19.15
C GLY A 93 -14.17 -1.07 -18.93
N SER A 94 -14.82 0.09 -18.77
CA SER A 94 -16.24 0.14 -18.45
C SER A 94 -17.10 0.05 -19.74
N SER A 95 -17.99 -0.92 -19.76
CA SER A 95 -18.98 -1.08 -20.84
C SER A 95 -20.12 -0.06 -20.77
N ASN A 96 -20.19 0.74 -19.71
CA ASN A 96 -21.17 1.79 -19.54
C ASN A 96 -20.56 3.18 -19.79
N ASN A 97 -21.41 4.10 -20.22
CA ASN A 97 -21.01 5.49 -20.47
C ASN A 97 -21.03 6.36 -19.18
N TRP A 98 -20.89 5.74 -18.02
CA TRP A 98 -20.89 6.48 -16.77
C TRP A 98 -19.66 7.37 -16.66
N MET A 99 -19.88 8.68 -16.65
CA MET A 99 -18.84 9.67 -16.38
C MET A 99 -18.59 9.69 -14.87
N ARG A 100 -17.39 9.36 -14.47
CA ARG A 100 -16.96 9.42 -13.08
C ARG A 100 -16.71 10.86 -12.66
N GLU A 101 -17.28 11.23 -11.53
CA GLU A 101 -17.03 12.53 -10.91
C GLU A 101 -15.54 12.70 -10.54
N PRO A 102 -14.99 13.93 -10.59
CA PRO A 102 -13.67 14.20 -10.05
C PRO A 102 -13.55 13.66 -8.61
N GLY A 103 -12.54 12.85 -8.36
CA GLY A 103 -12.36 12.21 -7.06
C GLY A 103 -12.91 10.79 -6.94
N THR A 104 -13.57 10.26 -7.97
CA THR A 104 -13.96 8.85 -8.01
C THR A 104 -12.70 7.98 -8.05
N THR A 105 -12.61 7.04 -7.12
CA THR A 105 -11.55 6.03 -7.05
C THR A 105 -11.81 4.90 -8.05
N GLU A 106 -10.77 4.14 -8.40
CA GLU A 106 -10.83 3.04 -9.35
C GLU A 106 -10.73 1.65 -8.66
N ASP A 107 -10.54 0.57 -9.45
CA ASP A 107 -10.65 -0.82 -9.00
C ASP A 107 -9.67 -1.22 -7.88
N GLY A 108 -8.46 -0.66 -7.85
CA GLY A 108 -7.50 -0.93 -6.77
C GLY A 108 -8.00 -0.50 -5.39
N VAL A 109 -8.63 0.67 -5.32
CA VAL A 109 -9.26 1.16 -4.09
C VAL A 109 -10.52 0.36 -3.77
N GLU A 110 -11.29 -0.06 -4.78
CA GLU A 110 -12.48 -0.87 -4.55
C GLU A 110 -12.13 -2.24 -3.95
N ARG A 111 -11.03 -2.86 -4.37
CA ARG A 111 -10.46 -4.07 -3.71
C ARG A 111 -10.03 -3.78 -2.28
N GLN A 112 -9.40 -2.63 -2.06
CA GLN A 112 -8.99 -2.19 -0.73
C GLN A 112 -10.18 -2.01 0.21
N LYS A 113 -11.30 -1.44 -0.27
CA LYS A 113 -12.54 -1.27 0.50
C LYS A 113 -13.13 -2.60 1.00
N LEU A 114 -13.03 -3.68 0.21
CA LEU A 114 -13.43 -5.02 0.64
C LEU A 114 -12.52 -5.55 1.76
N MET A 115 -11.22 -5.36 1.61
CA MET A 115 -10.23 -5.75 2.63
C MET A 115 -10.43 -4.97 3.94
N ILE A 116 -10.71 -3.67 3.84
CA ILE A 116 -11.04 -2.80 4.98
C ILE A 116 -12.33 -3.29 5.67
N THR A 117 -13.35 -3.61 4.88
CA THR A 117 -14.62 -4.13 5.42
C THR A 117 -14.38 -5.42 6.19
N ALA A 118 -13.62 -6.37 5.66
CA ALA A 118 -13.26 -7.61 6.36
C ALA A 118 -12.53 -7.36 7.69
N ILE A 119 -11.59 -6.41 7.73
CA ILE A 119 -10.87 -6.02 8.95
C ILE A 119 -11.80 -5.38 9.97
N ILE A 120 -12.69 -4.47 9.53
CA ILE A 120 -13.64 -3.78 10.41
C ILE A 120 -14.65 -4.77 11.00
N GLU A 121 -15.16 -5.69 10.21
CA GLU A 121 -16.10 -6.72 10.69
C GLU A 121 -15.46 -7.68 11.68
N LYS A 122 -14.24 -8.12 11.42
CA LYS A 122 -13.52 -9.03 12.31
C LYS A 122 -12.96 -8.37 13.56
N GLN A 123 -12.68 -7.07 13.52
CA GLN A 123 -11.99 -6.31 14.58
C GLN A 123 -10.64 -6.95 14.95
N ASP A 124 -9.91 -7.42 13.91
CA ASP A 124 -8.62 -8.09 14.04
C ASP A 124 -7.93 -8.25 12.66
N ARG A 125 -6.74 -8.88 12.64
CA ARG A 125 -6.10 -9.38 11.42
C ARG A 125 -7.03 -10.33 10.68
N ILE A 126 -7.01 -10.26 9.37
CA ILE A 126 -7.80 -11.15 8.50
C ILE A 126 -6.91 -12.22 7.86
N ASN A 127 -7.52 -13.33 7.50
CA ASN A 127 -6.94 -14.37 6.66
C ASN A 127 -7.61 -14.41 5.28
N ALA A 128 -7.17 -15.32 4.42
CA ALA A 128 -7.72 -15.45 3.07
C ALA A 128 -9.23 -15.77 3.06
N GLU A 129 -9.71 -16.58 4.02
CA GLU A 129 -11.15 -16.92 4.11
C GLU A 129 -12.00 -15.73 4.58
N ASP A 130 -11.48 -14.87 5.45
CA ASP A 130 -12.17 -13.64 5.85
C ASP A 130 -12.34 -12.70 4.64
N LEU A 131 -11.28 -12.55 3.84
CA LEU A 131 -11.33 -11.72 2.64
C LEU A 131 -12.24 -12.34 1.56
N ARG A 132 -12.19 -13.68 1.37
CA ARG A 132 -13.09 -14.38 0.46
C ARG A 132 -14.55 -14.15 0.84
N ARG A 133 -14.88 -14.23 2.13
CA ARG A 133 -16.23 -13.96 2.64
C ARG A 133 -16.67 -12.53 2.30
N ALA A 134 -15.82 -11.54 2.56
CA ALA A 134 -16.11 -10.14 2.21
C ALA A 134 -16.33 -9.95 0.70
N TRP A 135 -15.57 -10.66 -0.15
CA TRP A 135 -15.79 -10.64 -1.60
C TRP A 135 -17.17 -11.18 -1.96
N VAL A 136 -17.56 -12.33 -1.41
CA VAL A 136 -18.83 -13.00 -1.72
C VAL A 136 -20.03 -12.17 -1.24
N GLU A 137 -19.90 -11.52 -0.08
CA GLU A 137 -20.97 -10.76 0.56
C GLU A 137 -21.13 -9.34 0.04
N HIS A 138 -20.01 -8.66 -0.24
CA HIS A 138 -20.03 -7.20 -0.51
C HIS A 138 -19.64 -6.81 -1.94
N MET A 139 -18.97 -7.69 -2.69
CA MET A 139 -18.61 -7.36 -4.07
C MET A 139 -19.82 -7.46 -4.99
N ASN A 140 -20.18 -6.35 -5.63
CA ASN A 140 -21.17 -6.35 -6.68
C ASN A 140 -20.52 -6.67 -8.04
N PRO A 141 -20.74 -7.84 -8.63
CA PRO A 141 -20.12 -8.23 -9.90
C PRO A 141 -20.59 -7.37 -11.09
N ASN A 142 -21.69 -6.64 -10.94
CA ASN A 142 -22.20 -5.75 -11.98
C ASN A 142 -21.77 -4.29 -11.76
N ALA A 143 -20.99 -4.01 -10.74
CA ALA A 143 -20.51 -2.67 -10.44
C ALA A 143 -19.42 -2.28 -11.45
N ALA A 144 -19.63 -1.19 -12.16
CA ALA A 144 -18.74 -0.69 -13.22
C ALA A 144 -17.33 -0.29 -12.74
N GLY A 145 -17.06 -0.32 -11.45
CA GLY A 145 -15.76 0.04 -10.89
C GLY A 145 -14.90 -1.16 -10.51
N LEU A 146 -15.49 -2.37 -10.47
CA LEU A 146 -14.82 -3.56 -9.95
C LEU A 146 -14.55 -4.62 -11.00
N ILE A 147 -15.32 -4.62 -12.07
CA ILE A 147 -15.15 -5.59 -13.16
C ILE A 147 -14.65 -4.86 -14.40
N SER A 148 -13.75 -3.94 -14.20
CA SER A 148 -12.97 -3.43 -15.32
C SER A 148 -12.02 -4.49 -15.85
N GLU A 149 -11.64 -5.45 -15.00
CA GLU A 149 -10.76 -6.55 -15.37
C GLU A 149 -11.50 -7.90 -15.33
N PRO A 150 -11.61 -8.62 -16.46
CA PRO A 150 -12.38 -9.86 -16.53
C PRO A 150 -11.98 -10.94 -15.53
N PHE A 151 -10.72 -10.98 -15.12
CA PHE A 151 -10.23 -11.98 -14.16
C PHE A 151 -10.87 -11.85 -12.77
N GLU A 152 -11.29 -10.66 -12.34
CA GLU A 152 -11.94 -10.46 -11.04
C GLU A 152 -13.32 -11.10 -11.00
N GLY A 153 -14.07 -10.98 -12.07
CA GLY A 153 -15.34 -11.70 -12.21
C GLY A 153 -15.15 -13.22 -12.15
N SER A 154 -14.09 -13.72 -12.78
CA SER A 154 -13.73 -15.14 -12.74
C SER A 154 -13.32 -15.58 -11.33
N LEU A 155 -12.48 -14.82 -10.64
CA LEU A 155 -12.07 -15.11 -9.27
C LEU A 155 -13.24 -15.05 -8.29
N LEU A 156 -14.17 -14.11 -8.45
CA LEU A 156 -15.38 -14.04 -7.64
C LEU A 156 -16.29 -15.26 -7.87
N ALA A 157 -16.44 -15.72 -9.11
CA ALA A 157 -17.20 -16.93 -9.40
C ALA A 157 -16.60 -18.16 -8.70
N ILE A 158 -15.28 -18.29 -8.70
CA ILE A 158 -14.55 -19.34 -7.99
C ILE A 158 -14.68 -19.17 -6.48
N ALA A 159 -14.60 -17.95 -5.94
CA ALA A 159 -14.75 -17.65 -4.53
C ALA A 159 -16.11 -18.09 -3.96
N LYS A 160 -17.16 -18.14 -4.80
CA LYS A 160 -18.49 -18.66 -4.44
C LYS A 160 -18.59 -20.18 -4.42
N THR A 161 -17.53 -20.89 -4.77
CA THR A 161 -17.49 -22.37 -4.73
C THR A 161 -16.91 -22.88 -3.42
N HIS A 162 -16.65 -24.19 -3.33
CA HIS A 162 -16.04 -24.85 -2.17
C HIS A 162 -14.49 -24.87 -2.23
N ILE A 163 -13.88 -24.19 -3.20
CA ILE A 163 -12.43 -24.11 -3.31
C ILE A 163 -11.89 -23.28 -2.12
N PRO A 164 -10.88 -23.77 -1.38
CA PRO A 164 -10.24 -22.99 -0.32
C PRO A 164 -9.75 -21.64 -0.81
N ALA A 165 -9.88 -20.58 0.00
CA ALA A 165 -9.47 -19.23 -0.38
C ALA A 165 -8.02 -19.16 -0.85
N ALA A 166 -7.11 -19.88 -0.20
CA ALA A 166 -5.69 -19.95 -0.58
C ALA A 166 -5.42 -20.62 -1.94
N ASP A 167 -6.41 -21.24 -2.55
CA ASP A 167 -6.31 -21.89 -3.86
C ASP A 167 -6.91 -21.05 -5.00
N ILE A 168 -7.67 -19.99 -4.68
CA ILE A 168 -8.38 -19.18 -5.69
C ILE A 168 -7.40 -18.52 -6.64
N GLY A 169 -6.33 -17.93 -6.13
CA GLY A 169 -5.33 -17.24 -6.95
C GLY A 169 -4.57 -18.12 -7.94
N LYS A 170 -4.69 -19.45 -7.84
CA LYS A 170 -4.15 -20.39 -8.85
C LYS A 170 -4.84 -20.27 -10.21
N TYR A 171 -6.01 -19.67 -10.24
CA TYR A 171 -6.79 -19.44 -11.46
C TYR A 171 -6.56 -18.03 -12.03
N CYS A 172 -5.63 -17.26 -11.48
CA CYS A 172 -5.28 -15.93 -11.98
C CYS A 172 -4.03 -16.00 -12.85
N ASP A 173 -4.15 -15.52 -14.09
CA ASP A 173 -3.03 -15.49 -15.06
C ASP A 173 -2.09 -14.30 -14.87
N TYR A 174 -2.44 -13.33 -14.02
CA TYR A 174 -1.74 -12.05 -13.86
C TYR A 174 -0.77 -12.02 -12.68
N SER A 175 0.11 -13.01 -12.58
CA SER A 175 0.98 -13.22 -11.41
C SER A 175 2.01 -12.10 -11.12
N GLY A 176 2.22 -11.19 -12.05
CA GLY A 176 3.16 -10.07 -11.93
C GLY A 176 2.53 -8.70 -11.74
N LEU A 177 1.19 -8.62 -11.80
CA LEU A 177 0.49 -7.34 -11.71
C LEU A 177 0.53 -6.73 -10.30
N VAL A 178 0.31 -5.43 -10.27
CA VAL A 178 0.31 -4.59 -9.06
C VAL A 178 -0.90 -4.81 -8.14
N SER A 179 -1.92 -5.53 -8.59
CA SER A 179 -3.23 -5.69 -7.94
C SER A 179 -3.22 -5.76 -6.42
N LEU A 180 -2.37 -6.61 -5.83
CA LEU A 180 -2.24 -6.70 -4.37
C LEU A 180 -1.46 -5.52 -3.80
N SER A 181 -0.36 -5.06 -4.44
CA SER A 181 0.48 -3.98 -3.94
C SER A 181 -0.29 -2.65 -3.79
N ARG A 182 -1.25 -2.38 -4.68
CA ARG A 182 -2.09 -1.16 -4.62
C ARG A 182 -3.25 -1.27 -3.64
N SER A 183 -3.60 -2.49 -3.19
CA SER A 183 -4.74 -2.73 -2.30
C SER A 183 -4.37 -3.16 -0.88
N CYS A 184 -3.11 -3.53 -0.60
CA CYS A 184 -2.70 -4.10 0.69
C CYS A 184 -2.42 -3.08 1.82
N HIS A 185 -2.64 -1.78 1.60
CA HIS A 185 -2.42 -0.74 2.62
C HIS A 185 -3.07 -1.05 3.98
N PRO A 186 -4.32 -1.56 4.04
CA PRO A 186 -4.96 -1.89 5.30
C PRO A 186 -4.23 -2.98 6.10
N ILE A 187 -3.51 -3.88 5.40
CA ILE A 187 -2.72 -4.94 6.05
C ILE A 187 -1.50 -4.35 6.76
N GLY A 188 -0.83 -3.38 6.15
CA GLY A 188 0.23 -2.64 6.84
C GLY A 188 -0.29 -1.89 8.06
N LEU A 189 -1.48 -1.28 7.98
CA LEU A 189 -2.09 -0.52 9.07
C LEU A 189 -2.55 -1.40 10.23
N ILE A 190 -3.27 -2.51 9.98
CA ILE A 190 -3.73 -3.41 11.06
C ILE A 190 -2.56 -4.09 11.77
N ASN A 191 -1.39 -4.12 11.15
CA ASN A 191 -0.12 -4.60 11.69
C ASN A 191 0.86 -3.43 11.98
N ALA A 192 0.37 -2.31 12.48
CA ALA A 192 1.20 -1.14 12.78
C ALA A 192 2.42 -1.52 13.65
N ASP A 193 3.63 -1.19 13.17
CA ASP A 193 4.96 -1.53 13.74
C ASP A 193 5.23 -3.05 13.89
N ASP A 194 4.32 -3.92 13.41
CA ASP A 194 4.49 -5.38 13.36
C ASP A 194 4.79 -5.79 11.90
N ILE A 195 6.03 -5.55 11.46
CA ILE A 195 6.44 -5.79 10.07
C ILE A 195 6.29 -7.27 9.69
N GLN A 196 6.69 -8.19 10.58
CA GLN A 196 6.58 -9.62 10.29
C GLN A 196 5.11 -10.04 10.16
N GLY A 197 4.25 -9.54 11.06
CA GLY A 197 2.81 -9.79 10.96
C GLY A 197 2.20 -9.26 9.67
N ALA A 198 2.63 -8.08 9.19
CA ALA A 198 2.19 -7.53 7.92
C ALA A 198 2.64 -8.39 6.71
N ILE A 199 3.88 -8.90 6.74
CA ILE A 199 4.41 -9.81 5.72
C ILE A 199 3.64 -11.13 5.71
N ASP A 200 3.44 -11.75 6.86
CA ASP A 200 2.72 -13.02 6.96
C ASP A 200 1.29 -12.89 6.43
N ASP A 201 0.59 -11.81 6.81
CA ASP A 201 -0.79 -11.56 6.38
C ASP A 201 -0.88 -11.30 4.87
N VAL A 202 0.03 -10.49 4.30
CA VAL A 202 -0.04 -10.19 2.85
C VAL A 202 0.26 -11.44 2.02
N HIS A 203 1.11 -12.33 2.51
CA HIS A 203 1.35 -13.62 1.85
C HIS A 203 0.13 -14.53 1.92
N GLU A 204 -0.58 -14.55 3.03
CA GLU A 204 -1.78 -15.38 3.18
C GLU A 204 -2.94 -14.84 2.33
N ILE A 205 -3.32 -13.58 2.52
CA ILE A 205 -4.44 -12.98 1.78
C ILE A 205 -4.16 -12.86 0.28
N GLY A 206 -2.89 -12.70 -0.08
CA GLY A 206 -2.45 -12.58 -1.46
C GLY A 206 -2.78 -13.81 -2.31
N GLN A 207 -2.96 -14.96 -1.70
CA GLN A 207 -3.34 -16.19 -2.39
C GLN A 207 -4.77 -16.16 -2.93
N LEU A 208 -5.59 -15.19 -2.52
CA LEU A 208 -6.87 -14.90 -3.16
C LEU A 208 -6.69 -14.28 -4.57
N TYR A 209 -5.58 -13.56 -4.79
CA TYR A 209 -5.29 -12.85 -6.03
C TYR A 209 -4.32 -13.60 -6.94
N ASN A 210 -3.38 -14.33 -6.35
CA ASN A 210 -2.26 -14.92 -7.07
C ASN A 210 -1.78 -16.20 -6.38
N THR A 211 -1.02 -17.03 -7.09
CA THR A 211 -0.33 -18.18 -6.49
C THR A 211 0.66 -17.72 -5.42
N ALA A 212 0.83 -18.53 -4.38
CA ALA A 212 1.85 -18.31 -3.37
C ALA A 212 3.23 -18.05 -3.99
N ASN A 213 3.97 -17.11 -3.41
CA ASN A 213 5.28 -16.67 -3.89
C ASN A 213 5.30 -16.06 -5.32
N SER A 214 4.15 -15.64 -5.85
CA SER A 214 4.10 -14.91 -7.11
C SER A 214 4.77 -13.54 -6.98
N ARG A 215 5.19 -12.98 -8.11
CA ARG A 215 5.81 -11.66 -8.14
C ARG A 215 4.92 -10.56 -7.57
N GLY A 216 3.60 -10.61 -7.83
CA GLY A 216 2.64 -9.64 -7.29
C GLY A 216 2.59 -9.64 -5.77
N ILE A 217 2.61 -10.82 -5.12
CA ILE A 217 2.63 -10.94 -3.65
C ILE A 217 3.96 -10.45 -3.07
N LEU A 218 5.08 -10.82 -3.70
CA LEU A 218 6.41 -10.42 -3.23
C LEU A 218 6.63 -8.89 -3.27
N TRP A 219 6.06 -8.19 -4.27
CA TRP A 219 6.11 -6.73 -4.32
C TRP A 219 5.12 -6.06 -3.35
N ALA A 220 4.01 -6.72 -3.03
CA ALA A 220 3.10 -6.25 -1.98
C ALA A 220 3.75 -6.33 -0.58
N GLU A 221 4.64 -7.30 -0.34
CA GLU A 221 5.47 -7.38 0.87
C GLU A 221 6.26 -6.08 1.10
N VAL A 222 6.81 -5.47 0.04
CA VAL A 222 7.52 -4.18 0.14
C VAL A 222 6.58 -3.07 0.62
N VAL A 223 5.36 -3.03 0.10
CA VAL A 223 4.38 -1.99 0.42
C VAL A 223 3.91 -2.11 1.88
N VAL A 224 3.52 -3.32 2.33
CA VAL A 224 3.05 -3.50 3.71
C VAL A 224 4.18 -3.28 4.73
N THR A 225 5.42 -3.66 4.39
CA THR A 225 6.62 -3.37 5.19
C THR A 225 6.82 -1.87 5.36
N ALA A 226 6.74 -1.11 4.24
CA ALA A 226 6.89 0.34 4.28
C ALA A 226 5.81 1.00 5.15
N ILE A 227 4.55 0.58 5.00
CA ILE A 227 3.42 1.12 5.77
C ILE A 227 3.55 0.75 7.25
N ALA A 228 3.77 -0.53 7.59
CA ALA A 228 3.93 -0.94 8.98
C ALA A 228 5.08 -0.19 9.67
N ALA A 229 6.23 -0.05 9.00
CA ALA A 229 7.38 0.71 9.52
C ALA A 229 7.08 2.21 9.68
N ALA A 230 6.34 2.81 8.74
CA ALA A 230 6.00 4.23 8.77
C ALA A 230 5.00 4.59 9.90
N THR A 231 4.24 3.62 10.43
CA THR A 231 3.34 3.86 11.57
C THR A 231 4.07 4.16 12.87
N LYS A 232 5.32 3.74 13.00
CA LYS A 232 6.12 3.99 14.20
C LYS A 232 6.20 5.49 14.52
N PRO A 233 6.02 5.92 15.79
CA PRO A 233 6.06 7.35 16.15
C PRO A 233 7.36 8.06 15.74
N SER A 234 8.50 7.35 15.83
CA SER A 234 9.83 7.87 15.47
C SER A 234 10.23 7.56 14.02
N ALA A 235 9.30 7.13 13.16
CA ALA A 235 9.63 6.79 11.78
C ALA A 235 10.15 7.99 11.01
N THR A 236 11.15 7.73 10.17
CA THR A 236 11.71 8.67 9.20
C THR A 236 11.75 8.00 7.83
N VAL A 237 11.96 8.78 6.78
CA VAL A 237 12.16 8.21 5.43
C VAL A 237 13.25 7.15 5.43
N ASP A 238 14.37 7.44 6.07
CA ASP A 238 15.50 6.50 6.11
C ASP A 238 15.19 5.23 6.91
N SER A 239 14.47 5.34 8.03
CA SER A 239 14.07 4.16 8.80
C SER A 239 13.08 3.27 8.04
N VAL A 240 12.16 3.86 7.27
CA VAL A 240 11.23 3.11 6.41
C VAL A 240 11.98 2.40 5.28
N LEU A 241 12.93 3.08 4.62
CA LEU A 241 13.77 2.47 3.59
C LEU A 241 14.63 1.34 4.17
N SER A 242 15.23 1.55 5.35
CA SER A 242 15.97 0.49 6.06
C SER A 242 15.10 -0.74 6.29
N ALA A 243 13.89 -0.54 6.83
CA ALA A 243 12.94 -1.64 7.06
C ALA A 243 12.61 -2.41 5.77
N ILE A 244 12.42 -1.72 4.64
CA ILE A 244 12.22 -2.38 3.34
C ILE A 244 13.43 -3.25 3.00
N PHE A 245 14.64 -2.71 3.06
CA PHE A 245 15.86 -3.46 2.72
C PHE A 245 16.18 -4.60 3.69
N ASP A 246 15.89 -4.43 4.96
CA ASP A 246 16.09 -5.47 5.99
C ASP A 246 15.15 -6.67 5.82
N ASN A 247 14.03 -6.48 5.10
CA ASN A 247 13.02 -7.52 4.93
C ASN A 247 12.94 -8.09 3.51
N CYS A 248 13.24 -7.32 2.45
CA CYS A 248 13.11 -7.80 1.07
C CYS A 248 14.06 -8.97 0.69
N ASP A 249 15.08 -9.26 1.50
CA ASP A 249 16.04 -10.35 1.31
C ASP A 249 15.86 -11.53 2.28
N LYS A 250 14.95 -11.45 3.24
CA LYS A 250 14.73 -12.55 4.22
C LYS A 250 14.14 -13.80 3.61
N ALA A 251 14.03 -13.83 2.33
CA ALA A 251 13.43 -14.88 1.59
C ALA A 251 14.29 -16.12 1.47
N ASP A 252 13.60 -17.23 1.45
CA ASP A 252 14.11 -18.52 1.06
C ASP A 252 14.96 -18.41 -0.23
N THR A 253 16.27 -18.55 -0.06
CA THR A 253 17.26 -18.45 -1.13
C THR A 253 17.10 -19.49 -2.24
N ARG A 254 16.21 -20.47 -2.06
CA ARG A 254 15.89 -21.47 -3.09
C ARG A 254 15.15 -20.87 -4.30
N PHE A 255 14.63 -19.66 -4.18
CA PHE A 255 13.94 -19.00 -5.27
C PHE A 255 14.65 -17.69 -5.66
N ILE A 256 15.32 -17.70 -6.79
CA ILE A 256 16.04 -16.56 -7.42
C ILE A 256 15.22 -15.26 -7.50
N ARG A 257 13.90 -15.34 -7.33
CA ARG A 257 12.96 -14.23 -7.55
C ARG A 257 13.08 -13.10 -6.54
N ARG A 258 13.44 -13.37 -5.29
CA ARG A 258 13.53 -12.35 -4.25
C ARG A 258 14.81 -11.52 -4.31
N ALA A 259 15.91 -12.10 -4.76
CA ALA A 259 17.13 -11.34 -5.06
C ALA A 259 16.91 -10.22 -6.09
N GLY A 260 15.89 -10.37 -6.95
CA GLY A 260 15.51 -9.35 -7.92
C GLY A 260 14.87 -8.11 -7.33
N ILE A 261 14.13 -8.21 -6.21
CA ILE A 261 13.43 -7.06 -5.60
C ILE A 261 14.43 -6.05 -5.06
N ARG A 262 15.37 -6.50 -4.21
CA ARG A 262 16.41 -5.64 -3.66
C ARG A 262 17.22 -4.95 -4.77
N GLY A 263 17.70 -5.71 -5.74
CA GLY A 263 18.51 -5.17 -6.83
C GLY A 263 17.75 -4.16 -7.70
N GLU A 264 16.43 -4.33 -7.89
CA GLU A 264 15.62 -3.39 -8.65
C GLU A 264 15.36 -2.11 -7.85
N LEU A 265 15.06 -2.21 -6.55
CA LEU A 265 14.94 -1.05 -5.65
C LEU A 265 16.25 -0.26 -5.56
N GLU A 266 17.39 -0.94 -5.36
CA GLU A 266 18.72 -0.31 -5.32
C GLU A 266 19.02 0.41 -6.64
N ARG A 267 18.72 -0.21 -7.77
CA ARG A 267 18.89 0.39 -9.09
C ARG A 267 18.03 1.64 -9.26
N GLY A 268 16.74 1.59 -8.88
CA GLY A 268 15.83 2.72 -8.93
C GLY A 268 16.31 3.88 -8.06
N LEU A 269 16.66 3.61 -6.81
CA LEU A 269 17.15 4.62 -5.87
C LEU A 269 18.48 5.24 -6.30
N LYS A 270 19.39 4.43 -6.86
CA LYS A 270 20.67 4.92 -7.42
C LYS A 270 20.44 5.80 -8.65
N LEU A 271 19.55 5.36 -9.55
CA LEU A 271 19.21 6.08 -10.77
C LEU A 271 18.65 7.49 -10.47
N THR A 272 17.87 7.61 -9.39
CA THR A 272 17.15 8.83 -9.04
C THR A 272 17.79 9.63 -7.90
N ALA A 273 19.00 9.25 -7.46
CA ALA A 273 19.66 9.82 -6.28
C ALA A 273 19.92 11.35 -6.38
N ASP A 274 20.11 11.86 -7.56
CA ASP A 274 20.37 13.28 -7.87
C ASP A 274 19.12 14.02 -8.38
N CYS A 275 17.94 13.36 -8.45
CA CYS A 275 16.70 13.99 -8.86
C CYS A 275 16.15 14.88 -7.75
N SER A 276 15.87 16.13 -8.07
CA SER A 276 15.22 17.09 -7.17
C SER A 276 13.70 17.18 -7.40
N ASP A 277 13.20 16.67 -8.51
CA ASP A 277 11.80 16.70 -8.90
C ASP A 277 11.39 15.50 -9.77
N PHE A 278 10.09 15.32 -9.94
CA PHE A 278 9.52 14.24 -10.75
C PHE A 278 9.84 14.39 -12.25
N LYS A 279 10.09 15.59 -12.76
CA LYS A 279 10.40 15.83 -14.20
C LYS A 279 11.77 15.25 -14.57
N GLN A 280 12.72 15.31 -13.66
CA GLN A 280 14.01 14.65 -13.82
C GLN A 280 13.88 13.15 -13.65
N MET A 281 13.12 12.74 -12.63
CA MET A 281 12.93 11.33 -12.27
C MET A 281 12.27 10.51 -13.39
N ARG A 282 11.17 11.00 -14.00
CA ARG A 282 10.46 10.30 -15.06
C ARG A 282 11.33 10.03 -16.29
N LYS A 283 12.14 11.02 -16.71
CA LYS A 283 13.09 10.87 -17.83
C LYS A 283 14.12 9.78 -17.58
N LYS A 284 14.59 9.65 -16.33
CA LYS A 284 15.51 8.56 -15.96
C LYS A 284 14.83 7.23 -15.95
N PHE A 285 13.62 7.12 -15.43
CA PHE A 285 12.86 5.87 -15.45
C PHE A 285 12.52 5.38 -16.85
N ASP A 286 12.34 6.26 -17.83
CA ASP A 286 12.14 5.86 -19.22
C ASP A 286 13.33 5.05 -19.78
N THR A 287 14.53 5.21 -19.23
CA THR A 287 15.69 4.41 -19.62
C THR A 287 15.61 2.95 -19.15
N ILE A 288 14.74 2.65 -18.17
CA ILE A 288 14.54 1.31 -17.61
C ILE A 288 13.18 0.75 -18.00
N TYR A 289 12.14 1.56 -17.87
CA TYR A 289 10.74 1.17 -18.06
C TYR A 289 10.14 1.87 -19.28
N SER A 290 10.91 2.02 -20.33
CA SER A 290 10.47 2.66 -21.57
C SER A 290 9.15 2.07 -22.06
N GLY A 291 8.15 2.92 -22.18
CA GLY A 291 6.82 2.53 -22.62
C GLY A 291 6.72 2.23 -24.11
N SER A 292 7.66 2.71 -24.92
CA SER A 292 7.58 2.57 -26.37
C SER A 292 8.30 1.32 -26.85
N GLY A 293 7.56 0.40 -27.45
CA GLY A 293 8.12 -0.74 -28.18
C GLY A 293 8.51 -1.95 -27.35
N ILE A 294 8.38 -1.91 -26.03
CA ILE A 294 8.58 -3.09 -25.18
C ILE A 294 7.22 -3.66 -24.84
N PRO A 295 7.00 -4.97 -25.04
CA PRO A 295 5.79 -5.66 -24.58
C PRO A 295 5.85 -5.86 -23.07
N TYR A 296 5.90 -4.74 -22.31
CA TYR A 296 5.93 -4.71 -20.87
C TYR A 296 4.69 -3.98 -20.39
N ALA A 297 3.81 -4.71 -19.73
CA ALA A 297 2.59 -4.12 -19.22
C ALA A 297 2.94 -3.05 -18.18
N HIS A 298 2.37 -1.85 -18.31
CA HIS A 298 2.63 -0.73 -17.40
C HIS A 298 2.17 -1.02 -15.97
N SER A 299 1.26 -1.98 -15.76
CA SER A 299 0.72 -2.38 -14.46
C SER A 299 1.55 -3.45 -13.73
N HIS A 300 2.81 -3.69 -14.12
CA HIS A 300 3.67 -4.62 -13.38
C HIS A 300 4.12 -4.05 -12.03
N ALA A 301 3.97 -4.85 -10.97
CA ALA A 301 4.24 -4.46 -9.59
C ALA A 301 5.67 -3.96 -9.36
N ASN A 302 6.65 -4.52 -10.04
CA ASN A 302 8.06 -4.12 -9.90
C ASN A 302 8.32 -2.68 -10.35
N GLU A 303 7.74 -2.26 -11.48
CA GLU A 303 7.86 -0.86 -11.94
C GLU A 303 7.20 0.09 -10.96
N ILE A 304 5.94 -0.20 -10.61
CA ILE A 304 5.09 0.68 -9.80
C ILE A 304 5.67 0.86 -8.41
N VAL A 305 5.98 -0.23 -7.72
CA VAL A 305 6.50 -0.16 -6.35
C VAL A 305 7.90 0.46 -6.31
N THR A 306 8.76 0.15 -7.28
CA THR A 306 10.10 0.79 -7.37
C THR A 306 9.98 2.29 -7.54
N LYS A 307 9.14 2.75 -8.49
CA LYS A 307 8.88 4.18 -8.68
C LYS A 307 8.28 4.83 -7.44
N ALA A 308 7.31 4.17 -6.80
CA ALA A 308 6.65 4.67 -5.59
C ALA A 308 7.64 4.88 -4.43
N VAL A 309 8.54 3.93 -4.18
CA VAL A 309 9.60 4.04 -3.18
C VAL A 309 10.56 5.19 -3.50
N CYS A 310 10.91 5.38 -4.77
CA CYS A 310 11.76 6.50 -5.21
C CYS A 310 11.05 7.85 -5.06
N VAL A 311 9.75 7.94 -5.38
CA VAL A 311 8.93 9.14 -5.15
C VAL A 311 8.84 9.45 -3.65
N PHE A 312 8.52 8.45 -2.80
CA PHE A 312 8.50 8.60 -1.36
C PHE A 312 9.82 9.20 -0.82
N LYS A 313 10.97 8.68 -1.27
CA LYS A 313 12.29 9.19 -0.88
C LYS A 313 12.50 10.62 -1.35
N MET A 314 12.25 10.90 -2.63
CA MET A 314 12.47 12.22 -3.25
C MET A 314 11.63 13.31 -2.59
N THR A 315 10.37 13.02 -2.29
CA THR A 315 9.43 13.95 -1.66
C THR A 315 9.59 14.03 -0.13
N LYS A 316 10.57 13.30 0.42
CA LYS A 316 10.84 13.23 1.86
C LYS A 316 9.60 12.84 2.67
N GLY A 317 8.75 12.00 2.09
CA GLY A 317 7.51 11.53 2.71
C GLY A 317 6.38 12.57 2.78
N ASN A 318 6.47 13.71 2.09
CA ASN A 318 5.36 14.66 1.99
C ASN A 318 4.25 14.06 1.14
N THR A 319 3.02 13.98 1.69
CA THR A 319 1.91 13.27 1.08
C THR A 319 1.43 13.94 -0.22
N TRP A 320 1.25 15.25 -0.20
CA TRP A 320 0.78 16.00 -1.38
C TRP A 320 1.82 16.04 -2.51
N GLU A 321 3.08 16.23 -2.16
CA GLU A 321 4.17 16.17 -3.14
C GLU A 321 4.33 14.77 -3.76
N ALA A 322 4.10 13.71 -2.97
CA ALA A 322 4.09 12.35 -3.48
C ALA A 322 2.95 12.12 -4.49
N MET A 323 1.75 12.64 -4.21
CA MET A 323 0.62 12.60 -5.15
C MET A 323 0.95 13.33 -6.45
N LYS A 324 1.38 14.59 -6.38
CA LYS A 324 1.75 15.36 -7.57
C LYS A 324 2.86 14.70 -8.36
N SER A 325 3.85 14.17 -7.67
CA SER A 325 4.96 13.49 -8.34
C SER A 325 4.46 12.20 -9.03
N GLY A 326 3.69 11.37 -8.34
CA GLY A 326 3.20 10.09 -8.87
C GLY A 326 2.36 10.26 -10.13
N VAL A 327 1.34 11.13 -10.08
CA VAL A 327 0.41 11.34 -11.21
C VAL A 327 1.10 11.87 -12.47
N ASN A 328 2.21 12.60 -12.33
CA ASN A 328 2.96 13.18 -13.45
C ASN A 328 4.07 12.24 -13.98
N MET A 329 4.17 11.00 -13.49
CA MET A 329 5.14 10.02 -13.98
C MET A 329 4.70 9.31 -15.27
N GLY A 330 3.41 9.36 -15.59
CA GLY A 330 2.83 8.61 -16.71
C GLY A 330 2.74 7.11 -16.44
N ARG A 331 2.20 6.38 -17.41
CA ARG A 331 1.95 4.93 -17.41
C ARG A 331 0.85 4.55 -16.41
N ASP A 332 1.11 3.71 -15.43
CA ASP A 332 0.14 3.32 -14.39
C ASP A 332 0.13 4.37 -13.26
N THR A 333 -0.50 5.48 -13.53
CA THR A 333 -0.45 6.68 -12.68
C THR A 333 -1.27 6.56 -11.40
N ASP A 334 -2.40 5.87 -11.44
CA ASP A 334 -3.28 5.65 -10.29
C ASP A 334 -2.65 4.72 -9.26
N CYS A 335 -2.13 3.57 -9.70
CA CYS A 335 -1.47 2.61 -8.81
C CYS A 335 -0.18 3.19 -8.22
N LEU A 336 0.66 3.82 -9.06
CA LEU A 336 1.89 4.45 -8.61
C LEU A 336 1.62 5.52 -7.54
N THR A 337 0.65 6.40 -7.83
CA THR A 337 0.34 7.52 -6.94
C THR A 337 -0.28 7.01 -5.63
N ALA A 338 -1.18 6.01 -5.70
CA ALA A 338 -1.78 5.39 -4.53
C ALA A 338 -0.72 4.80 -3.58
N VAL A 339 0.25 4.05 -4.13
CA VAL A 339 1.31 3.44 -3.31
C VAL A 339 2.24 4.50 -2.73
N ALA A 340 2.74 5.43 -3.54
CA ALA A 340 3.67 6.46 -3.08
C ALA A 340 3.05 7.37 -2.01
N ALA A 341 1.82 7.83 -2.25
CA ALA A 341 1.11 8.72 -1.34
C ALA A 341 0.57 7.98 -0.11
N GLY A 342 0.21 6.71 -0.21
CA GLY A 342 -0.16 5.86 0.92
C GLY A 342 0.99 5.69 1.91
N ILE A 343 2.20 5.38 1.43
CA ILE A 343 3.40 5.29 2.28
C ILE A 343 3.73 6.66 2.90
N SER A 344 3.71 7.73 2.07
CA SER A 344 4.01 9.09 2.53
C SER A 344 3.00 9.57 3.57
N GLY A 345 1.71 9.32 3.35
CA GLY A 345 0.65 9.68 4.29
C GLY A 345 0.73 8.90 5.61
N THR A 346 1.19 7.65 5.57
CA THR A 346 1.45 6.89 6.79
C THR A 346 2.58 7.53 7.61
N LEU A 347 3.60 8.08 6.95
CA LEU A 347 4.69 8.75 7.64
C LEU A 347 4.27 10.12 8.19
N SER A 348 3.67 10.97 7.36
CA SER A 348 3.52 12.42 7.58
C SER A 348 2.07 12.88 7.82
N GLY A 349 1.08 11.98 7.79
CA GLY A 349 -0.32 12.37 7.89
C GLY A 349 -0.86 12.99 6.60
N ALA A 350 -2.03 13.64 6.69
CA ALA A 350 -2.73 14.23 5.56
C ALA A 350 -2.69 15.77 5.52
N ASP A 351 -2.04 16.44 6.47
CA ASP A 351 -2.08 17.90 6.62
C ASP A 351 -1.56 18.67 5.40
N SER A 352 -0.71 18.04 4.58
CA SER A 352 -0.24 18.64 3.33
C SER A 352 -1.26 18.57 2.18
N ILE A 353 -2.33 17.77 2.32
CA ILE A 353 -3.36 17.62 1.29
C ILE A 353 -4.35 18.78 1.41
N PRO A 354 -4.69 19.51 0.34
CA PRO A 354 -5.70 20.54 0.41
C PRO A 354 -7.08 19.98 0.84
N ASP A 355 -7.73 20.61 1.81
CA ASP A 355 -9.05 20.19 2.32
C ASP A 355 -10.11 20.03 1.22
N ALA A 356 -10.07 20.87 0.19
CA ALA A 356 -10.99 20.79 -0.94
C ALA A 356 -10.86 19.47 -1.71
N ILE A 357 -9.65 18.93 -1.79
CA ILE A 357 -9.37 17.63 -2.44
C ILE A 357 -9.96 16.48 -1.61
N ILE A 358 -9.76 16.50 -0.28
CA ILE A 358 -10.33 15.51 0.65
C ILE A 358 -11.86 15.49 0.53
N LYS A 359 -12.49 16.68 0.62
CA LYS A 359 -13.95 16.83 0.52
C LYS A 359 -14.51 16.36 -0.82
N GLN A 360 -13.76 16.60 -1.91
CA GLN A 360 -14.20 16.18 -3.24
C GLN A 360 -14.16 14.66 -3.40
N VAL A 361 -13.17 13.96 -2.84
CA VAL A 361 -13.12 12.49 -2.87
C VAL A 361 -14.22 11.88 -1.99
N ASP A 362 -14.48 12.46 -0.82
CA ASP A 362 -15.58 12.03 0.04
C ASP A 362 -16.94 12.21 -0.67
N TYR A 363 -17.14 13.35 -1.35
CA TYR A 363 -18.34 13.60 -2.14
C TYR A 363 -18.48 12.57 -3.27
N ALA A 364 -17.43 12.38 -4.08
CA ALA A 364 -17.46 11.42 -5.20
C ALA A 364 -17.74 9.99 -4.70
N THR A 365 -17.18 9.60 -3.55
CA THR A 365 -17.44 8.30 -2.93
C THR A 365 -18.89 8.17 -2.49
N SER A 366 -19.47 9.21 -1.88
CA SER A 366 -20.86 9.17 -1.36
C SER A 366 -21.92 9.03 -2.45
N ILE A 367 -21.65 9.53 -3.65
CA ILE A 367 -22.58 9.45 -4.79
C ILE A 367 -22.27 8.30 -5.76
N ASN A 368 -21.18 7.56 -5.56
CA ASN A 368 -20.79 6.47 -6.45
C ASN A 368 -21.71 5.25 -6.26
N PRO A 369 -22.58 4.91 -7.23
CA PRO A 369 -23.51 3.78 -7.10
C PRO A 369 -22.82 2.42 -7.24
N HIS A 370 -21.55 2.40 -7.64
CA HIS A 370 -20.80 1.18 -7.93
C HIS A 370 -19.71 0.87 -6.91
N THR A 371 -19.55 1.72 -5.89
CA THR A 371 -18.54 1.49 -4.86
C THR A 371 -18.93 0.36 -3.90
N ASN A 372 -17.95 -0.38 -3.41
CA ASN A 372 -18.15 -1.40 -2.38
C ASN A 372 -18.37 -0.79 -0.98
N SER A 373 -18.07 0.48 -0.81
CA SER A 373 -18.30 1.19 0.44
C SER A 373 -18.38 2.67 0.19
N GLN A 374 -19.43 3.30 0.72
CA GLN A 374 -19.63 4.76 0.68
C GLN A 374 -19.02 5.46 1.91
N ARG A 375 -18.27 4.74 2.76
CA ARG A 375 -17.56 5.37 3.88
C ARG A 375 -16.64 6.48 3.38
N SER A 376 -16.68 7.63 4.04
CA SER A 376 -15.71 8.71 3.83
C SER A 376 -14.27 8.23 4.18
N LEU A 377 -13.27 8.99 3.77
CA LEU A 377 -11.87 8.71 4.10
C LEU A 377 -11.68 8.63 5.63
N ARG A 378 -12.33 9.53 6.38
CA ARG A 378 -12.24 9.55 7.85
C ARG A 378 -12.93 8.34 8.48
N GLU A 379 -14.14 8.00 8.08
CA GLU A 379 -14.86 6.81 8.58
C GLU A 379 -14.09 5.53 8.26
N THR A 380 -13.50 5.45 7.07
CA THR A 380 -12.69 4.32 6.65
C THR A 380 -11.45 4.15 7.55
N SER A 381 -10.70 5.22 7.77
CA SER A 381 -9.49 5.19 8.59
C SER A 381 -9.78 4.98 10.07
N ASP A 382 -10.83 5.59 10.60
CA ASP A 382 -11.26 5.43 11.99
C ASP A 382 -11.74 4.00 12.27
N GLY A 383 -12.44 3.38 11.32
CA GLY A 383 -12.83 1.98 11.41
C GLY A 383 -11.62 1.04 11.50
N LEU A 384 -10.61 1.25 10.67
CA LEU A 384 -9.34 0.51 10.74
C LEU A 384 -8.58 0.75 12.04
N TYR A 385 -8.48 2.01 12.45
CA TYR A 385 -7.82 2.36 13.71
C TYR A 385 -8.51 1.74 14.91
N HIS A 386 -9.85 1.72 14.92
CA HIS A 386 -10.62 1.04 15.95
C HIS A 386 -10.35 -0.47 15.98
N ALA A 387 -10.34 -1.13 14.82
CA ALA A 387 -10.00 -2.55 14.71
C ALA A 387 -8.60 -2.84 15.26
N PHE A 388 -7.61 -2.00 14.92
CA PHE A 388 -6.26 -2.09 15.46
C PHE A 388 -6.25 -1.94 17.00
N LYS A 389 -6.95 -0.96 17.57
CA LYS A 389 -7.05 -0.77 19.02
C LYS A 389 -7.72 -1.96 19.71
N THR A 390 -8.75 -2.53 19.10
CA THR A 390 -9.43 -3.74 19.60
C THR A 390 -8.48 -4.93 19.61
N ARG A 391 -7.71 -5.13 18.51
CA ARG A 391 -6.65 -6.15 18.47
C ARG A 391 -5.63 -5.99 19.61
N LEU A 392 -5.12 -4.78 19.81
CA LEU A 392 -4.17 -4.52 20.91
C LEU A 392 -4.76 -4.82 22.30
N ALA A 393 -6.03 -4.47 22.51
CA ALA A 393 -6.73 -4.76 23.76
C ALA A 393 -6.84 -6.27 24.00
N LYS A 394 -7.15 -7.06 22.97
CA LYS A 394 -7.20 -8.54 23.04
C LYS A 394 -5.81 -9.13 23.39
N ILE A 395 -4.75 -8.63 22.74
CA ILE A 395 -3.36 -9.09 23.00
C ILE A 395 -2.97 -8.79 24.44
N LYS A 396 -3.28 -7.58 24.92
CA LYS A 396 -3.00 -7.16 26.31
C LYS A 396 -3.73 -8.05 27.32
N ALA A 397 -5.04 -8.24 27.13
CA ALA A 397 -5.85 -9.10 27.99
C ALA A 397 -5.29 -10.54 28.05
N TYR A 398 -4.91 -11.10 26.90
CA TYR A 398 -4.28 -12.41 26.84
C TYR A 398 -2.94 -12.46 27.59
N ALA A 399 -2.09 -11.44 27.44
CA ALA A 399 -0.80 -11.37 28.14
C ALA A 399 -1.00 -11.26 29.66
N GLU A 400 -1.98 -10.48 30.13
CA GLU A 400 -2.35 -10.36 31.53
C GLU A 400 -2.86 -11.71 32.10
N GLU A 401 -3.74 -12.40 31.36
CA GLU A 401 -4.23 -13.74 31.74
C GLU A 401 -3.10 -14.76 31.87
N MET A 402 -2.13 -14.70 30.95
CA MET A 402 -0.96 -15.60 30.97
C MET A 402 0.12 -15.18 31.98
N GLY A 403 -0.05 -14.06 32.71
CA GLY A 403 0.91 -13.57 33.69
C GLY A 403 2.23 -13.10 33.07
N THR A 404 2.21 -12.63 31.83
CA THR A 404 3.39 -12.17 31.06
C THR A 404 3.40 -10.66 30.80
N ALA A 405 2.41 -9.92 31.30
CA ALA A 405 2.27 -8.47 31.18
C ALA A 405 2.83 -7.72 32.39
#